data_fb776e599ea2e394ab18af6d887dc549
#
_entry.id   fb776e599ea2e394ab18af6d887dc549
#
_cell.length_a   1.000
_cell.length_b   1.000
_cell.length_c   1.000
_cell.angle_alpha   90.00
_cell.angle_beta   90.00
_cell.angle_gamma   90.00
#
_symmetry.space_group_name_H-M   'P 1'
#
loop_
_entity.id
_entity.type
_entity.pdbx_description
1 polymer ?
#
loop_
_entity_poly.entity_id
_entity_poly.type
_entity_poly.pdbx_seq_one_letter_code
_entity_poly.pdbx_strand_id
1 'polypeptide(L)'
;INLSFKQRRGVDTRGDNVGAMIQTLAYHPDVPIYNEDGTYHGVFSSNYGDLRNPVGIFERNTQRNRFFQLEGNAYLQYEILPGFSAKISGSLKVIDNDTKTFSVKEPEPGKPNLVNGLTMFRAMNIGWIGEGFLYYDKSFQQHKINAMMGFSAMKNTGEDLSASKSGFDFEYPTFQYLNAGTLNPVCYGGYGEDGLVSGLLRLNYSYADKYIVSLNMRADGSSKFAKGNRWGYFPSF
;
A
#
# COMPACT_ATOMS: atom_id res chain seq x y z
N ILE A 1 -4.26 11.93 -21.13
CA ILE A 1 -3.12 11.66 -20.24
C ILE A 1 -3.45 12.26 -18.89
N ASN A 2 -3.37 11.47 -17.82
CA ASN A 2 -3.46 11.95 -16.45
C ASN A 2 -2.20 11.49 -15.70
N LEU A 3 -1.64 12.39 -14.90
CA LEU A 3 -0.49 12.13 -14.05
C LEU A 3 -0.76 12.68 -12.66
N SER A 4 -0.61 11.84 -11.66
CA SER A 4 -0.74 12.21 -10.24
C SER A 4 0.55 11.86 -9.50
N PHE A 5 0.98 12.80 -8.68
CA PHE A 5 2.17 12.66 -7.86
C PHE A 5 1.83 12.98 -6.41
N LYS A 6 2.24 12.13 -5.47
CA LYS A 6 2.05 12.34 -4.05
C LYS A 6 3.33 12.04 -3.29
N GLN A 7 3.80 13.00 -2.51
CA GLN A 7 4.89 12.80 -1.57
C GLN A 7 4.43 13.21 -0.17
N ARG A 8 4.68 12.34 0.81
CA ARG A 8 4.48 12.65 2.23
C ARG A 8 5.79 12.40 2.97
N ARG A 9 6.12 13.32 3.84
CA ARG A 9 7.15 13.16 4.86
C ARG A 9 6.51 13.46 6.18
N GLY A 10 6.69 12.62 7.16
CA GLY A 10 6.09 12.80 8.47
C GLY A 10 6.87 12.07 9.53
N VAL A 11 6.72 12.54 10.74
CA VAL A 11 7.08 11.80 11.95
C VAL A 11 5.77 11.17 12.43
N ASP A 12 5.77 9.85 12.53
CA ASP A 12 4.63 9.13 13.10
C ASP A 12 5.00 8.74 14.53
N THR A 13 4.18 9.15 15.46
CA THR A 13 4.36 8.87 16.89
C THR A 13 3.66 7.58 17.32
N ARG A 14 3.06 6.85 16.39
CA ARG A 14 2.43 5.56 16.65
C ARG A 14 3.46 4.44 16.73
N GLY A 15 4.29 4.46 17.75
CA GLY A 15 5.44 3.57 17.90
C GLY A 15 5.14 2.15 18.38
N ASP A 16 3.90 1.83 18.77
CA ASP A 16 3.47 0.47 19.13
C ASP A 16 1.96 0.27 18.92
N ASN A 17 1.51 -0.98 19.06
CA ASN A 17 0.10 -1.37 18.90
C ASN A 17 -0.86 -0.69 19.90
N VAL A 18 -0.34 0.08 20.83
CA VAL A 18 -1.09 0.77 21.88
C VAL A 18 -0.95 2.29 21.79
N GLY A 19 -0.27 2.80 20.79
CA GLY A 19 -0.07 4.22 20.43
C GLY A 19 -0.15 5.26 21.55
N ALA A 20 0.61 6.33 21.44
CA ALA A 20 0.62 7.40 22.45
C ALA A 20 -0.79 7.94 22.79
N MET A 21 -1.74 7.92 21.85
CA MET A 21 -3.11 8.35 22.08
C MET A 21 -3.85 7.43 23.08
N ILE A 22 -3.70 6.10 22.94
CA ILE A 22 -4.35 5.15 23.86
C ILE A 22 -3.70 5.24 25.24
N GLN A 23 -2.38 5.37 25.31
CA GLN A 23 -1.67 5.58 26.57
C GLN A 23 -2.16 6.88 27.26
N THR A 24 -2.33 7.96 26.49
CA THR A 24 -2.86 9.22 27.03
C THR A 24 -4.27 9.08 27.60
N LEU A 25 -5.14 8.32 26.92
CA LEU A 25 -6.51 8.08 27.40
C LEU A 25 -6.56 7.16 28.63
N ALA A 26 -5.62 6.25 28.75
CA ALA A 26 -5.53 5.31 29.86
C ALA A 26 -4.74 5.84 31.05
N TYR A 27 -3.94 6.90 30.87
CA TYR A 27 -3.09 7.47 31.91
C TYR A 27 -3.94 8.23 32.92
N HIS A 28 -3.77 7.91 34.19
CA HIS A 28 -4.56 8.52 35.25
C HIS A 28 -4.18 9.99 35.45
N PRO A 29 -5.18 10.88 35.67
CA PRO A 29 -4.94 12.34 35.83
C PRO A 29 -4.13 12.73 37.05
N ASP A 30 -4.14 11.88 38.09
CA ASP A 30 -3.37 12.07 39.33
C ASP A 30 -1.95 11.61 39.30
N VAL A 31 -1.56 10.96 38.20
CA VAL A 31 -0.17 10.51 37.98
C VAL A 31 0.64 11.61 37.32
N PRO A 32 1.75 12.08 37.93
CA PRO A 32 2.56 13.14 37.37
C PRO A 32 3.26 12.67 36.10
N ILE A 33 3.54 13.61 35.19
CA ILE A 33 4.29 13.33 33.94
C ILE A 33 5.80 13.24 34.23
N TYR A 34 6.29 14.08 35.15
CA TYR A 34 7.69 14.17 35.49
C TYR A 34 7.92 13.92 36.99
N ASN A 35 9.07 13.36 37.31
CA ASN A 35 9.60 13.31 38.66
C ASN A 35 10.15 14.69 39.09
N GLU A 36 10.46 14.87 40.35
CA GLU A 36 11.05 16.12 40.87
C GLU A 36 12.41 16.48 40.23
N ASP A 37 13.14 15.47 39.76
CA ASP A 37 14.42 15.63 39.05
C ASP A 37 14.27 15.93 37.55
N GLY A 38 13.02 16.06 37.05
CA GLY A 38 12.72 16.32 35.66
C GLY A 38 12.75 15.09 34.73
N THR A 39 13.01 13.90 35.25
CA THR A 39 12.89 12.65 34.49
C THR A 39 11.42 12.25 34.33
N TYR A 40 11.10 11.42 33.34
CA TYR A 40 9.73 10.96 33.14
C TYR A 40 9.30 10.03 34.27
N HIS A 41 8.08 10.27 34.77
CA HIS A 41 7.50 9.42 35.79
C HIS A 41 6.93 8.13 35.15
N GLY A 42 7.22 7.00 35.78
CA GLY A 42 6.67 5.70 35.39
C GLY A 42 5.78 5.13 36.48
N VAL A 43 4.76 4.40 36.11
CA VAL A 43 3.81 3.80 37.05
C VAL A 43 3.74 2.29 36.85
N PHE A 44 3.91 1.59 37.95
CA PHE A 44 3.63 0.15 38.04
C PHE A 44 2.95 -0.13 39.37
N SER A 45 1.64 -0.33 39.35
CA SER A 45 0.92 -0.72 40.55
C SER A 45 -0.38 -1.46 40.19
N SER A 46 -0.96 -2.15 41.16
CA SER A 46 -2.25 -2.81 41.00
C SER A 46 -3.41 -1.85 40.69
N ASN A 47 -3.28 -0.56 41.06
CA ASN A 47 -4.31 0.45 40.84
C ASN A 47 -4.21 1.13 39.48
N TYR A 48 -2.99 1.30 38.96
CA TYR A 48 -2.72 2.07 37.74
C TYR A 48 -2.25 1.20 36.58
N GLY A 49 -1.95 -0.08 36.83
CA GLY A 49 -1.41 -0.98 35.82
C GLY A 49 0.06 -0.70 35.45
N ASP A 50 0.45 -1.10 34.25
CA ASP A 50 1.79 -0.99 33.70
C ASP A 50 1.84 0.03 32.53
N LEU A 51 1.36 1.21 32.76
CA LEU A 51 1.24 2.26 31.74
C LEU A 51 2.59 2.92 31.46
N ARG A 52 2.85 3.17 30.19
CA ARG A 52 3.99 3.97 29.74
C ARG A 52 3.61 5.45 29.80
N ASN A 53 4.59 6.29 30.15
CA ASN A 53 4.40 7.73 30.14
C ASN A 53 4.10 8.24 28.72
N PRO A 54 2.91 8.81 28.43
CA PRO A 54 2.53 9.19 27.07
C PRO A 54 3.39 10.34 26.52
N VAL A 55 3.82 11.28 27.36
CA VAL A 55 4.69 12.40 26.97
C VAL A 55 6.08 11.87 26.64
N GLY A 56 6.61 10.97 27.48
CA GLY A 56 7.88 10.33 27.23
C GLY A 56 7.92 9.52 25.92
N ILE A 57 6.83 8.80 25.61
CA ILE A 57 6.70 8.12 24.32
C ILE A 57 6.75 9.14 23.17
N PHE A 58 6.00 10.23 23.31
CA PHE A 58 5.85 11.21 22.24
C PHE A 58 7.12 11.99 21.94
N GLU A 59 7.87 12.35 22.97
CA GLU A 59 9.07 13.17 22.82
C GLU A 59 10.31 12.37 22.43
N ARG A 60 10.37 11.08 22.81
CA ARG A 60 11.55 10.26 22.60
C ARG A 60 11.52 9.40 21.33
N ASN A 61 10.35 8.89 20.96
CA ASN A 61 10.25 8.02 19.81
C ASN A 61 10.29 8.82 18.51
N THR A 62 11.24 8.50 17.66
CA THR A 62 11.35 9.13 16.34
C THR A 62 11.05 8.11 15.25
N GLN A 63 9.99 8.36 14.51
CA GLN A 63 9.68 7.61 13.30
C GLN A 63 9.63 8.58 12.12
N ARG A 64 10.50 8.35 11.14
CA ARG A 64 10.50 9.10 9.90
C ARG A 64 9.91 8.24 8.79
N ASN A 65 8.81 8.69 8.21
CA ASN A 65 8.18 8.08 7.06
C ASN A 65 8.40 8.94 5.81
N ARG A 66 8.84 8.32 4.73
CA ARG A 66 8.84 8.88 3.39
C ARG A 66 7.94 8.03 2.53
N PHE A 67 6.92 8.62 2.01
CA PHE A 67 5.99 8.01 1.09
C PHE A 67 6.05 8.74 -0.24
N PHE A 68 6.27 7.98 -1.30
CA PHE A 68 6.24 8.47 -2.67
C PHE A 68 5.25 7.62 -3.45
N GLN A 69 4.38 8.27 -4.20
CA GLN A 69 3.45 7.62 -5.10
C GLN A 69 3.41 8.37 -6.42
N LEU A 70 3.60 7.65 -7.51
CA LEU A 70 3.40 8.10 -8.87
C LEU A 70 2.30 7.25 -9.49
N GLU A 71 1.27 7.89 -10.03
CA GLU A 71 0.23 7.24 -10.81
C GLU A 71 0.07 7.99 -12.14
N GLY A 72 0.04 7.25 -13.22
CA GLY A 72 -0.17 7.80 -14.55
C GLY A 72 -1.03 6.87 -15.39
N ASN A 73 -1.89 7.47 -16.20
CA ASN A 73 -2.60 6.75 -17.24
C ASN A 73 -2.61 7.57 -18.53
N ALA A 74 -2.59 6.86 -19.65
CA ALA A 74 -2.71 7.45 -20.97
C ALA A 74 -3.54 6.53 -21.85
N TYR A 75 -4.26 7.10 -22.78
CA TYR A 75 -4.92 6.36 -23.83
C TYR A 75 -4.82 7.07 -25.18
N LEU A 76 -4.90 6.29 -26.24
CA LEU A 76 -5.09 6.75 -27.60
C LEU A 76 -6.32 6.02 -28.17
N GLN A 77 -7.22 6.76 -28.77
CA GLN A 77 -8.36 6.23 -29.49
C GLN A 77 -8.35 6.79 -30.92
N TYR A 78 -8.57 5.91 -31.87
CA TYR A 78 -8.56 6.26 -33.29
C TYR A 78 -9.76 5.61 -34.00
N GLU A 79 -10.49 6.40 -34.76
CA GLU A 79 -11.54 5.90 -35.65
C GLU A 79 -10.91 5.48 -36.96
N ILE A 80 -10.91 4.17 -37.24
CA ILE A 80 -10.25 3.57 -38.41
C ILE A 80 -11.15 3.75 -39.64
N LEU A 81 -12.44 3.50 -39.45
CA LEU A 81 -13.51 3.67 -40.43
C LEU A 81 -14.78 4.14 -39.68
N PRO A 82 -15.77 4.78 -40.36
CA PRO A 82 -17.01 5.16 -39.73
C PRO A 82 -17.67 4.00 -38.98
N GLY A 83 -17.80 4.17 -37.66
CA GLY A 83 -18.33 3.16 -36.75
C GLY A 83 -17.35 2.06 -36.35
N PHE A 84 -16.09 2.11 -36.77
CA PHE A 84 -15.05 1.16 -36.33
C PHE A 84 -13.87 1.90 -35.73
N SER A 85 -13.63 1.73 -34.43
CA SER A 85 -12.56 2.40 -33.71
C SER A 85 -11.72 1.45 -32.87
N ALA A 86 -10.49 1.84 -32.63
CA ALA A 86 -9.55 1.16 -31.76
C ALA A 86 -9.15 2.10 -30.60
N LYS A 87 -9.01 1.54 -29.42
CA LYS A 87 -8.48 2.23 -28.24
C LYS A 87 -7.38 1.40 -27.60
N ILE A 88 -6.27 2.04 -27.33
CA ILE A 88 -5.22 1.49 -26.47
C ILE A 88 -5.09 2.37 -25.22
N SER A 89 -4.91 1.75 -24.07
CA SER A 89 -4.71 2.44 -22.80
C SER A 89 -3.62 1.76 -21.98
N GLY A 90 -2.93 2.55 -21.19
CA GLY A 90 -1.95 2.06 -20.23
C GLY A 90 -1.97 2.87 -18.97
N SER A 91 -1.77 2.20 -17.84
CA SER A 91 -1.60 2.81 -16.52
C SER A 91 -0.38 2.24 -15.83
N LEU A 92 0.29 3.11 -15.07
CA LEU A 92 1.43 2.78 -14.23
C LEU A 92 1.19 3.36 -12.85
N LYS A 93 1.46 2.56 -11.82
CA LYS A 93 1.46 2.97 -10.42
C LYS A 93 2.76 2.53 -9.78
N VAL A 94 3.47 3.48 -9.16
CA VAL A 94 4.68 3.22 -8.37
C VAL A 94 4.43 3.76 -6.96
N ILE A 95 4.67 2.92 -5.95
CA ILE A 95 4.64 3.30 -4.55
C ILE A 95 5.99 2.93 -3.95
N ASP A 96 6.69 3.88 -3.37
CA ASP A 96 7.91 3.68 -2.58
C ASP A 96 7.67 4.21 -1.17
N ASN A 97 7.80 3.34 -0.18
CA ASN A 97 7.63 3.63 1.23
C ASN A 97 8.93 3.32 1.98
N ASP A 98 9.47 4.32 2.66
CA ASP A 98 10.68 4.22 3.48
C ASP A 98 10.35 4.67 4.89
N THR A 99 10.53 3.78 5.85
CA THR A 99 10.29 4.02 7.29
C THR A 99 11.56 3.77 8.06
N LYS A 100 11.94 4.75 8.88
CA LYS A 100 13.03 4.65 9.84
C LYS A 100 12.48 4.90 11.24
N THR A 101 12.54 3.92 12.11
CA THR A 101 12.06 3.99 13.49
C THR A 101 13.24 3.78 14.44
N PHE A 102 13.46 4.73 15.32
CA PHE A 102 14.42 4.60 16.41
C PHE A 102 13.69 4.63 17.75
N SER A 103 13.84 3.57 18.52
CA SER A 103 13.29 3.42 19.87
C SER A 103 14.39 3.71 20.86
N VAL A 104 14.18 4.68 21.75
CA VAL A 104 15.14 5.03 22.80
C VAL A 104 14.95 4.14 24.04
N LYS A 105 15.88 4.23 24.97
CA LYS A 105 15.72 3.63 26.29
C LYS A 105 14.64 4.35 27.08
N GLU A 106 13.76 3.59 27.69
CA GLU A 106 12.69 4.04 28.57
C GLU A 106 12.80 3.27 29.90
N PRO A 107 13.63 3.73 30.84
CA PRO A 107 13.93 3.00 32.06
C PRO A 107 12.84 3.10 33.13
N GLU A 108 11.80 3.91 32.90
CA GLU A 108 10.78 4.18 33.87
C GLU A 108 9.99 2.91 34.23
N PRO A 109 9.51 2.77 35.49
CA PRO A 109 8.58 1.69 35.86
C PRO A 109 7.33 1.61 34.96
N GLY A 110 6.74 0.45 34.88
CA GLY A 110 5.61 0.15 34.00
C GLY A 110 6.02 -0.82 32.90
N LYS A 111 6.37 -0.33 31.75
CA LYS A 111 6.91 -1.15 30.63
C LYS A 111 8.29 -0.64 30.20
N PRO A 112 9.34 -0.91 30.99
CA PRO A 112 10.66 -0.40 30.68
C PRO A 112 11.20 -0.97 29.37
N ASN A 113 11.75 -0.10 28.52
CA ASN A 113 12.57 -0.47 27.38
C ASN A 113 14.03 -0.17 27.71
N LEU A 114 14.80 -1.16 28.09
CA LEU A 114 16.19 -1.00 28.53
C LEU A 114 17.20 -1.03 27.40
N VAL A 115 16.76 -1.37 26.18
CA VAL A 115 17.63 -1.49 25.01
C VAL A 115 17.07 -0.67 23.87
N ASN A 116 17.82 0.33 23.46
CA ASN A 116 17.47 1.12 22.28
C ASN A 116 17.62 0.31 20.96
N GLY A 117 16.93 0.71 19.93
CA GLY A 117 16.95 -0.01 18.67
C GLY A 117 16.60 0.85 17.47
N LEU A 118 17.14 0.46 16.33
CA LEU A 118 16.83 1.02 15.03
C LEU A 118 16.22 -0.03 14.14
N THR A 119 15.08 0.30 13.54
CA THR A 119 14.46 -0.46 12.47
C THR A 119 14.35 0.40 11.22
N MET A 120 14.80 -0.14 10.11
CA MET A 120 14.62 0.45 8.78
C MET A 120 13.79 -0.51 7.93
N PHE A 121 12.75 0.02 7.31
CA PHE A 121 11.87 -0.73 6.42
C PHE A 121 11.72 0.04 5.12
N ARG A 122 11.86 -0.67 4.01
CA ARG A 122 11.56 -0.14 2.68
C ARG A 122 10.68 -1.12 1.92
N ALA A 123 9.64 -0.60 1.28
CA ALA A 123 8.80 -1.38 0.37
C ALA A 123 8.57 -0.60 -0.91
N MET A 124 8.78 -1.26 -2.05
CA MET A 124 8.52 -0.72 -3.37
C MET A 124 7.50 -1.60 -4.09
N ASN A 125 6.43 -0.98 -4.58
CA ASN A 125 5.39 -1.67 -5.34
C ASN A 125 5.23 -0.99 -6.70
N ILE A 126 5.24 -1.80 -7.76
CA ILE A 126 5.02 -1.34 -9.13
C ILE A 126 3.88 -2.15 -9.73
N GLY A 127 2.84 -1.45 -10.18
CA GLY A 127 1.73 -2.04 -10.91
C GLY A 127 1.55 -1.37 -12.26
N TRP A 128 1.30 -2.18 -13.30
CA TRP A 128 0.93 -1.65 -14.60
C TRP A 128 -0.24 -2.43 -15.20
N ILE A 129 -1.03 -1.73 -16.01
CA ILE A 129 -2.11 -2.31 -16.81
C ILE A 129 -1.94 -1.79 -18.22
N GLY A 130 -2.01 -2.69 -19.20
CA GLY A 130 -2.11 -2.37 -20.61
C GLY A 130 -3.40 -2.97 -21.18
N GLU A 131 -4.13 -2.20 -21.99
CA GLU A 131 -5.41 -2.60 -22.55
C GLU A 131 -5.51 -2.21 -24.02
N GLY A 132 -6.17 -3.04 -24.80
CA GLY A 132 -6.52 -2.75 -26.17
C GLY A 132 -7.96 -3.16 -26.46
N PHE A 133 -8.69 -2.29 -27.12
CA PHE A 133 -10.10 -2.52 -27.46
C PHE A 133 -10.36 -2.15 -28.90
N LEU A 134 -11.20 -2.95 -29.57
CA LEU A 134 -11.82 -2.66 -30.84
C LEU A 134 -13.30 -2.49 -30.62
N TYR A 135 -13.87 -1.46 -31.21
CA TYR A 135 -15.28 -1.14 -31.14
C TYR A 135 -15.86 -1.10 -32.54
N TYR A 136 -17.05 -1.64 -32.68
CA TYR A 136 -17.81 -1.59 -33.92
C TYR A 136 -19.24 -1.17 -33.61
N ASP A 137 -19.66 -0.03 -34.14
CA ASP A 137 -20.99 0.54 -33.99
C ASP A 137 -21.57 0.78 -35.36
N LYS A 138 -22.71 0.14 -35.65
CA LYS A 138 -23.39 0.31 -36.90
C LYS A 138 -24.91 0.26 -36.73
N SER A 139 -25.56 1.20 -37.37
CA SER A 139 -27.02 1.22 -37.50
C SER A 139 -27.39 1.19 -38.96
N PHE A 140 -28.32 0.31 -39.34
CA PHE A 140 -28.87 0.20 -40.69
C PHE A 140 -30.34 -0.23 -40.62
N GLN A 141 -31.20 0.56 -41.25
CA GLN A 141 -32.66 0.40 -41.18
C GLN A 141 -33.12 0.33 -39.69
N GLN A 142 -33.69 -0.80 -39.30
CA GLN A 142 -34.17 -1.05 -37.93
C GLN A 142 -33.14 -1.82 -37.06
N HIS A 143 -31.97 -2.07 -37.57
CA HIS A 143 -30.92 -2.84 -36.87
C HIS A 143 -29.87 -1.92 -36.28
N LYS A 144 -29.50 -2.17 -35.03
CA LYS A 144 -28.38 -1.54 -34.35
C LYS A 144 -27.44 -2.61 -33.78
N ILE A 145 -26.18 -2.53 -34.13
CA ILE A 145 -25.14 -3.44 -33.67
C ILE A 145 -24.09 -2.61 -32.94
N ASN A 146 -23.76 -2.99 -31.72
CA ASN A 146 -22.63 -2.51 -30.95
C ASN A 146 -21.79 -3.71 -30.52
N ALA A 147 -20.60 -3.81 -31.02
CA ALA A 147 -19.68 -4.91 -30.69
C ALA A 147 -18.36 -4.36 -30.11
N MET A 148 -17.81 -5.06 -29.17
CA MET A 148 -16.51 -4.76 -28.58
C MET A 148 -15.71 -6.04 -28.40
N MET A 149 -14.44 -6.00 -28.81
CA MET A 149 -13.45 -7.00 -28.48
C MET A 149 -12.30 -6.32 -27.76
N GLY A 150 -11.82 -6.92 -26.67
CA GLY A 150 -10.77 -6.34 -25.86
C GLY A 150 -9.81 -7.37 -25.29
N PHE A 151 -8.62 -6.88 -25.02
CA PHE A 151 -7.58 -7.59 -24.33
C PHE A 151 -6.99 -6.68 -23.24
N SER A 152 -6.73 -7.23 -22.06
CA SER A 152 -6.01 -6.53 -21.02
C SER A 152 -4.94 -7.43 -20.39
N ALA A 153 -3.84 -6.83 -19.98
CA ALA A 153 -2.79 -7.48 -19.21
C ALA A 153 -2.39 -6.56 -18.07
N MET A 154 -2.26 -7.12 -16.87
CA MET A 154 -1.75 -6.41 -15.71
C MET A 154 -0.68 -7.22 -14.99
N LYS A 155 0.25 -6.52 -14.38
CA LYS A 155 1.25 -7.11 -13.50
C LYS A 155 1.47 -6.19 -12.30
N ASN A 156 1.56 -6.78 -11.12
CA ASN A 156 2.00 -6.14 -9.90
C ASN A 156 3.28 -6.82 -9.43
N THR A 157 4.24 -6.04 -8.96
CA THR A 157 5.46 -6.50 -8.31
C THR A 157 5.64 -5.74 -7.01
N GLY A 158 6.00 -6.45 -5.96
CA GLY A 158 6.32 -5.87 -4.67
C GLY A 158 7.63 -6.43 -4.15
N GLU A 159 8.47 -5.55 -3.64
CA GLU A 159 9.72 -5.89 -2.97
C GLU A 159 9.79 -5.14 -1.65
N ASP A 160 10.16 -5.82 -0.58
CA ASP A 160 10.39 -5.21 0.71
C ASP A 160 11.72 -5.65 1.33
N LEU A 161 12.27 -4.77 2.13
CA LEU A 161 13.48 -4.98 2.91
C LEU A 161 13.28 -4.39 4.29
N SER A 162 13.56 -5.18 5.32
CA SER A 162 13.62 -4.73 6.70
C SER A 162 14.95 -5.10 7.31
N ALA A 163 15.54 -4.15 8.02
CA ALA A 163 16.76 -4.38 8.78
C ALA A 163 16.68 -3.67 10.12
N SER A 164 17.12 -4.35 11.18
CA SER A 164 17.16 -3.78 12.52
C SER A 164 18.40 -4.20 13.30
N LYS A 165 18.76 -3.34 14.22
CA LYS A 165 19.76 -3.59 15.25
C LYS A 165 19.39 -2.86 16.54
N SER A 166 19.95 -3.32 17.65
CA SER A 166 19.80 -2.71 18.95
C SER A 166 21.18 -2.46 19.60
N GLY A 167 21.18 -1.87 20.81
CA GLY A 167 22.42 -1.60 21.54
C GLY A 167 23.24 -0.49 20.93
N PHE A 168 22.68 0.72 20.89
CA PHE A 168 23.36 1.94 20.44
C PHE A 168 23.95 2.66 21.65
N ASP A 169 25.22 3.05 21.56
CA ASP A 169 25.88 3.83 22.61
C ASP A 169 25.30 5.25 22.72
N PHE A 170 24.89 5.82 21.58
CA PHE A 170 24.33 7.16 21.49
C PHE A 170 22.96 7.15 20.80
N GLU A 171 22.00 7.92 21.33
CA GLU A 171 20.65 8.02 20.82
C GLU A 171 20.41 9.25 19.91
N TYR A 172 21.42 10.08 19.71
CA TYR A 172 21.34 11.27 18.85
C TYR A 172 21.07 10.89 17.38
N PRO A 173 20.26 11.66 16.65
CA PRO A 173 19.88 11.36 15.25
C PRO A 173 21.06 11.11 14.30
N THR A 174 22.21 11.75 14.58
CA THR A 174 23.45 11.60 13.81
C THR A 174 24.11 10.23 13.97
N PHE A 175 23.79 9.47 15.01
CA PHE A 175 24.32 8.13 15.27
C PHE A 175 23.33 7.00 14.99
N GLN A 176 22.16 7.32 14.50
CA GLN A 176 21.13 6.33 14.20
C GLN A 176 21.35 5.66 12.82
N TYR A 177 22.40 4.87 12.71
CA TYR A 177 22.73 4.03 11.56
C TYR A 177 22.84 2.56 11.98
N LEU A 178 22.45 1.62 11.12
CA LEU A 178 22.46 0.19 11.46
C LEU A 178 23.83 -0.33 11.90
N ASN A 179 24.91 0.19 11.34
CA ASN A 179 26.26 -0.23 11.73
C ASN A 179 26.73 0.31 13.10
N ALA A 180 26.03 1.29 13.68
CA ALA A 180 26.30 1.77 15.03
C ALA A 180 25.66 0.89 16.13
N GLY A 181 24.64 0.09 15.79
CA GLY A 181 24.09 -0.88 16.73
C GLY A 181 24.96 -2.11 16.84
N THR A 182 25.10 -2.63 18.06
CA THR A 182 26.02 -3.73 18.40
C THR A 182 25.30 -5.06 18.64
N LEU A 183 24.00 -5.03 18.92
CA LEU A 183 23.21 -6.20 19.34
C LEU A 183 22.13 -6.55 18.32
N ASN A 184 21.71 -7.80 18.32
CA ASN A 184 20.53 -8.34 17.66
C ASN A 184 20.38 -7.92 16.18
N PRO A 185 21.36 -8.19 15.31
CA PRO A 185 21.19 -7.88 13.90
C PRO A 185 20.11 -8.77 13.28
N VAL A 186 19.10 -8.15 12.67
CA VAL A 186 18.06 -8.83 11.92
C VAL A 186 17.95 -8.20 10.55
N CYS A 187 17.86 -9.03 9.50
CA CYS A 187 17.60 -8.59 8.15
C CYS A 187 16.68 -9.60 7.47
N TYR A 188 15.62 -9.12 6.87
CA TYR A 188 14.74 -9.93 6.03
C TYR A 188 14.20 -9.08 4.89
N GLY A 189 13.80 -9.76 3.82
CA GLY A 189 13.17 -9.12 2.69
C GLY A 189 12.28 -10.11 1.96
N GLY A 190 11.37 -9.59 1.18
CA GLY A 190 10.45 -10.37 0.40
C GLY A 190 10.31 -9.81 -1.02
N TYR A 191 9.93 -10.71 -1.92
CA TYR A 191 9.53 -10.37 -3.27
C TYR A 191 8.26 -11.12 -3.62
N GLY A 192 7.33 -10.43 -4.24
CA GLY A 192 6.10 -11.01 -4.73
C GLY A 192 5.71 -10.43 -6.09
N GLU A 193 5.13 -11.27 -6.93
CA GLU A 193 4.54 -10.80 -8.18
C GLU A 193 3.23 -11.51 -8.48
N ASP A 194 2.32 -10.80 -9.09
CA ASP A 194 1.12 -11.38 -9.67
C ASP A 194 0.76 -10.71 -10.99
N GLY A 195 0.07 -11.45 -11.83
CA GLY A 195 -0.39 -10.97 -13.12
C GLY A 195 -1.74 -11.58 -13.50
N LEU A 196 -2.46 -10.83 -14.31
CA LEU A 196 -3.74 -11.22 -14.89
C LEU A 196 -3.75 -10.84 -16.36
N VAL A 197 -4.21 -11.75 -17.20
CA VAL A 197 -4.46 -11.52 -18.62
C VAL A 197 -5.92 -11.79 -18.88
N SER A 198 -6.60 -10.92 -19.60
CA SER A 198 -8.05 -11.04 -19.86
C SER A 198 -8.37 -10.81 -21.32
N GLY A 199 -9.24 -11.64 -21.87
CA GLY A 199 -9.91 -11.42 -23.14
C GLY A 199 -11.38 -11.08 -22.90
N LEU A 200 -11.91 -10.09 -23.61
CA LEU A 200 -13.29 -9.62 -23.47
C LEU A 200 -13.97 -9.57 -24.83
N LEU A 201 -15.21 -10.00 -24.86
CA LEU A 201 -16.09 -9.87 -26.03
C LEU A 201 -17.47 -9.40 -25.54
N ARG A 202 -18.04 -8.40 -26.24
CA ARG A 202 -19.39 -7.91 -26.02
C ARG A 202 -20.07 -7.72 -27.36
N LEU A 203 -21.33 -8.15 -27.43
CA LEU A 203 -22.18 -7.91 -28.57
C LEU A 203 -23.56 -7.46 -28.04
N ASN A 204 -24.00 -6.28 -28.44
CA ASN A 204 -25.36 -5.79 -28.25
C ASN A 204 -26.01 -5.65 -29.62
N TYR A 205 -27.18 -6.24 -29.75
CA TYR A 205 -27.99 -6.15 -30.94
C TYR A 205 -29.40 -5.66 -30.58
N SER A 206 -29.90 -4.69 -31.33
CA SER A 206 -31.25 -4.20 -31.20
C SER A 206 -31.94 -4.19 -32.55
N TYR A 207 -33.19 -4.67 -32.56
CA TYR A 207 -34.08 -4.63 -33.71
C TYR A 207 -35.30 -3.77 -33.40
N ALA A 208 -35.53 -2.75 -34.24
CA ALA A 208 -36.64 -1.79 -34.16
C ALA A 208 -36.74 -1.09 -32.78
N ASP A 209 -35.65 -0.99 -32.03
CA ASP A 209 -35.59 -0.53 -30.65
C ASP A 209 -36.52 -1.26 -29.67
N LYS A 210 -37.04 -2.42 -30.10
CA LYS A 210 -38.01 -3.22 -29.37
C LYS A 210 -37.41 -4.54 -28.85
N TYR A 211 -36.59 -5.18 -29.65
CA TYR A 211 -35.98 -6.46 -29.29
C TYR A 211 -34.49 -6.22 -29.09
N ILE A 212 -33.99 -6.50 -27.88
CA ILE A 212 -32.60 -6.26 -27.51
C ILE A 212 -31.99 -7.55 -26.99
N VAL A 213 -30.81 -7.90 -27.51
CA VAL A 213 -30.01 -9.04 -27.06
C VAL A 213 -28.62 -8.53 -26.72
N SER A 214 -28.15 -8.92 -25.55
CA SER A 214 -26.78 -8.62 -25.09
C SER A 214 -26.03 -9.92 -24.77
N LEU A 215 -24.87 -10.10 -25.36
CA LEU A 215 -23.98 -11.23 -25.13
C LEU A 215 -22.65 -10.69 -24.65
N ASN A 216 -22.13 -11.25 -23.55
CA ASN A 216 -20.80 -10.93 -23.06
C ASN A 216 -20.02 -12.22 -22.78
N MET A 217 -18.74 -12.19 -23.04
CA MET A 217 -17.80 -13.25 -22.73
C MET A 217 -16.52 -12.63 -22.15
N ARG A 218 -16.06 -13.18 -21.05
CA ARG A 218 -14.76 -12.83 -20.46
C ARG A 218 -13.98 -14.10 -20.18
N ALA A 219 -12.71 -14.08 -20.52
CA ALA A 219 -11.76 -15.12 -20.20
C ALA A 219 -10.61 -14.49 -19.42
N ASP A 220 -10.34 -14.96 -18.20
CA ASP A 220 -9.31 -14.45 -17.31
C ASP A 220 -8.28 -15.53 -16.98
N GLY A 221 -7.01 -15.21 -17.19
CA GLY A 221 -5.87 -16.06 -16.84
C GLY A 221 -5.04 -15.41 -15.74
N SER A 222 -5.08 -15.98 -14.52
CA SER A 222 -4.38 -15.44 -13.35
C SER A 222 -3.16 -16.26 -12.97
N SER A 223 -2.05 -15.56 -12.66
CA SER A 223 -0.83 -16.18 -12.16
C SER A 223 -0.96 -16.77 -10.75
N LYS A 224 -1.99 -16.36 -9.99
CA LYS A 224 -2.24 -16.83 -8.61
C LYS A 224 -2.70 -18.27 -8.53
N PHE A 225 -3.15 -18.85 -9.65
CA PHE A 225 -3.59 -20.23 -9.72
C PHE A 225 -2.51 -21.15 -10.28
N ALA A 226 -2.53 -22.42 -9.90
CA ALA A 226 -1.61 -23.44 -10.39
C ALA A 226 -1.74 -23.65 -11.91
N LYS A 227 -0.65 -24.13 -12.53
CA LYS A 227 -0.66 -24.52 -13.95
C LYS A 227 -1.84 -25.49 -14.22
N GLY A 228 -2.60 -25.23 -15.26
CA GLY A 228 -3.80 -26.01 -15.62
C GLY A 228 -5.13 -25.41 -15.14
N ASN A 229 -5.13 -24.62 -14.06
CA ASN A 229 -6.34 -24.00 -13.48
C ASN A 229 -6.30 -22.46 -13.56
N ARG A 230 -5.47 -21.91 -14.40
CA ARG A 230 -5.26 -20.45 -14.48
C ARG A 230 -6.37 -19.71 -15.18
N TRP A 231 -7.16 -20.38 -16.01
CA TRP A 231 -8.17 -19.77 -16.86
C TRP A 231 -9.57 -19.97 -16.31
N GLY A 232 -10.30 -18.88 -16.21
CA GLY A 232 -11.73 -18.84 -15.95
C GLY A 232 -12.48 -18.23 -17.13
N TYR A 233 -13.70 -18.74 -17.42
CA TYR A 233 -14.55 -18.28 -18.51
C TYR A 233 -15.90 -17.85 -17.96
N PHE A 234 -16.33 -16.64 -18.30
CA PHE A 234 -17.50 -15.99 -17.72
C PHE A 234 -18.45 -15.48 -18.82
N PRO A 235 -19.29 -16.36 -19.39
CA PRO A 235 -20.32 -15.95 -20.32
C PRO A 235 -21.50 -15.31 -19.59
N SER A 236 -22.15 -14.32 -20.22
CA SER A 236 -23.43 -13.77 -19.76
C SER A 236 -24.30 -13.31 -20.95
N PHE A 237 -25.57 -13.39 -20.79
CA PHE A 237 -26.55 -12.97 -21.77
C PHE A 237 -27.79 -12.37 -21.07
#